data_5e129916475c498226af3504c5e1cd19
#
_entry.id   5e129916475c498226af3504c5e1cd19
#
_cell.length_a   1.000
_cell.length_b   1.000
_cell.length_c   1.000
_cell.angle_alpha   90.00
_cell.angle_beta   90.00
_cell.angle_gamma   90.00
#
_symmetry.space_group_name_H-M   'P 1'
#
loop_
_entity.id
_entity.type
_entity.pdbx_description
1 polymer ?
#
loop_
_entity_poly.entity_id
_entity_poly.type
_entity_poly.pdbx_seq_one_letter_code
_entity_poly.pdbx_strand_id
1 'polypeptide(L)'
;MKGCFLITTGLKIILNRWCCYRNLMSISDDLFKELMRRFAAGVTLVTFNENGKFGGLTVSSFCSLSMDPPLVLICIDRKIASHNSLEKVTNFGVNICNSEQGKLAWDFANSNIDKNELINSIPHTTTESGTPLLEDCLASMDCRITEKYEGGDHSIFVGQIESGNFDDKAKPLVYYESGLGEFKPN
;
A
#
# COMPACT_ATOMS: atom_id res chain seq x y z
N MET A 1 -25.38 -24.96 -35.50
CA MET A 1 -24.11 -25.08 -36.22
C MET A 1 -23.85 -23.76 -36.92
N LYS A 2 -22.96 -22.93 -36.43
CA LYS A 2 -22.37 -21.77 -37.14
C LYS A 2 -20.89 -21.79 -36.85
N GLY A 3 -20.10 -21.95 -37.90
CA GLY A 3 -18.67 -22.25 -37.87
C GLY A 3 -17.81 -21.11 -37.35
N CYS A 4 -16.79 -21.51 -36.64
CA CYS A 4 -15.68 -20.67 -36.19
C CYS A 4 -14.70 -20.55 -37.35
N PHE A 5 -14.52 -19.36 -37.91
CA PHE A 5 -13.48 -19.07 -38.90
C PHE A 5 -12.17 -18.78 -38.17
N LEU A 6 -11.20 -19.64 -38.38
CA LEU A 6 -9.81 -19.41 -38.00
C LEU A 6 -9.17 -18.40 -38.98
N ILE A 7 -8.81 -17.23 -38.47
CA ILE A 7 -7.91 -16.32 -39.21
C ILE A 7 -6.58 -16.29 -38.46
N THR A 8 -5.57 -16.89 -39.10
CA THR A 8 -4.18 -16.93 -38.71
C THR A 8 -3.52 -15.58 -38.97
N THR A 9 -3.20 -14.82 -37.93
CA THR A 9 -2.05 -13.90 -37.88
C THR A 9 -1.56 -13.80 -36.45
N GLY A 10 -0.26 -14.07 -36.26
CA GLY A 10 0.41 -14.41 -35.01
C GLY A 10 0.46 -13.34 -33.88
N LEU A 11 -0.33 -12.26 -33.93
CA LEU A 11 -0.33 -11.21 -32.90
C LEU A 11 -1.63 -11.12 -32.09
N LYS A 12 -2.71 -11.83 -32.49
CA LYS A 12 -4.03 -11.77 -31.82
C LYS A 12 -4.27 -12.87 -30.77
N ILE A 13 -3.38 -13.82 -30.62
CA ILE A 13 -3.59 -14.96 -29.71
C ILE A 13 -3.33 -14.57 -28.23
N ILE A 14 -2.52 -13.54 -27.97
CA ILE A 14 -2.20 -13.13 -26.60
C ILE A 14 -3.36 -12.34 -25.95
N LEU A 15 -4.09 -11.55 -26.72
CA LEU A 15 -5.20 -10.72 -26.20
C LEU A 15 -6.47 -11.51 -25.85
N ASN A 16 -6.71 -12.69 -26.43
CA ASN A 16 -7.90 -13.50 -26.16
C ASN A 16 -7.77 -14.45 -24.94
N ARG A 17 -6.56 -14.72 -24.44
CA ARG A 17 -6.40 -15.54 -23.22
C ARG A 17 -6.86 -14.83 -21.95
N TRP A 18 -6.77 -13.52 -21.90
CA TRP A 18 -7.25 -12.71 -20.75
C TRP A 18 -8.78 -12.58 -20.71
N CYS A 19 -9.44 -12.61 -21.85
CA CYS A 19 -10.91 -12.49 -21.91
C CYS A 19 -11.64 -13.80 -21.53
N CYS A 20 -11.01 -14.98 -21.77
CA CYS A 20 -11.57 -16.28 -21.36
C CYS A 20 -11.42 -16.56 -19.86
N TYR A 21 -10.43 -15.96 -19.18
CA TYR A 21 -10.28 -16.12 -17.72
C TYR A 21 -11.33 -15.35 -16.92
N ARG A 22 -12.03 -14.39 -17.50
CA ARG A 22 -13.07 -13.60 -16.82
C ARG A 22 -14.36 -14.37 -16.53
N ASN A 23 -14.56 -15.55 -17.11
CA ASN A 23 -15.79 -16.34 -16.95
C ASN A 23 -15.62 -17.69 -16.22
N LEU A 24 -14.45 -17.98 -15.66
CA LEU A 24 -14.23 -19.17 -14.84
C LEU A 24 -14.16 -18.79 -13.38
N MET A 25 -15.34 -18.86 -12.71
CA MET A 25 -15.51 -18.94 -11.26
C MET A 25 -14.71 -17.89 -10.45
N SER A 26 -15.08 -16.61 -10.62
CA SER A 26 -14.70 -15.62 -9.61
C SER A 26 -15.47 -15.94 -8.32
N ILE A 27 -14.75 -16.03 -7.20
CA ILE A 27 -15.39 -16.07 -5.89
C ILE A 27 -16.21 -14.79 -5.69
N SER A 28 -17.26 -14.85 -4.85
CA SER A 28 -18.01 -13.65 -4.50
C SER A 28 -17.15 -12.65 -3.72
N ASP A 29 -17.46 -11.37 -3.84
CA ASP A 29 -16.77 -10.31 -3.09
C ASP A 29 -16.82 -10.56 -1.58
N ASP A 30 -17.92 -11.11 -1.07
CA ASP A 30 -18.09 -11.41 0.35
C ASP A 30 -17.16 -12.57 0.78
N LEU A 31 -17.07 -13.62 -0.02
CA LEU A 31 -16.14 -14.72 0.28
C LEU A 31 -14.68 -14.23 0.21
N PHE A 32 -14.34 -13.41 -0.77
CA PHE A 32 -13.00 -12.80 -0.85
C PHE A 32 -12.66 -12.00 0.41
N LYS A 33 -13.57 -11.12 0.86
CA LYS A 33 -13.39 -10.33 2.09
C LYS A 33 -13.23 -11.22 3.31
N GLU A 34 -14.07 -12.27 3.45
CA GLU A 34 -13.98 -13.20 4.59
C GLU A 34 -12.65 -13.97 4.60
N LEU A 35 -12.13 -14.37 3.45
CA LEU A 35 -10.81 -15.01 3.35
C LEU A 35 -9.70 -14.04 3.75
N MET A 36 -9.72 -12.80 3.24
CA MET A 36 -8.68 -11.80 3.53
C MET A 36 -8.69 -11.33 5.00
N ARG A 37 -9.85 -11.33 5.66
CA ARG A 37 -9.95 -11.03 7.10
C ARG A 37 -9.19 -12.02 7.99
N ARG A 38 -8.93 -13.24 7.52
CA ARG A 38 -8.15 -14.26 8.25
C ARG A 38 -6.65 -14.05 8.18
N PHE A 39 -6.20 -13.15 7.35
CA PHE A 39 -4.79 -12.80 7.25
C PHE A 39 -4.46 -11.61 8.16
N ALA A 40 -3.78 -11.88 9.28
CA ALA A 40 -3.29 -10.83 10.16
C ALA A 40 -2.15 -10.07 9.48
N ALA A 41 -2.23 -8.74 9.46
CA ALA A 41 -1.23 -7.88 8.84
C ALA A 41 -0.77 -6.78 9.80
N GLY A 42 0.46 -6.34 9.67
CA GLY A 42 0.90 -5.09 10.26
C GLY A 42 0.15 -3.90 9.64
N VAL A 43 0.10 -2.81 10.37
CA VAL A 43 -0.52 -1.55 9.91
C VAL A 43 0.57 -0.58 9.53
N THR A 44 0.51 -0.02 8.33
CA THR A 44 1.43 1.01 7.86
C THR A 44 0.70 2.29 7.49
N LEU A 45 1.36 3.43 7.73
CA LEU A 45 0.94 4.73 7.23
C LEU A 45 1.88 5.10 6.09
N VAL A 46 1.35 5.13 4.89
CA VAL A 46 2.09 5.62 3.72
C VAL A 46 1.96 7.13 3.67
N THR A 47 3.08 7.82 3.55
CA THR A 47 3.17 9.28 3.48
C THR A 47 3.87 9.70 2.19
N PHE A 48 3.61 10.89 1.70
CA PHE A 48 4.25 11.45 0.51
C PHE A 48 4.18 12.97 0.51
N ASN A 49 4.97 13.60 -0.36
CA ASN A 49 4.96 15.04 -0.57
C ASN A 49 4.66 15.34 -2.05
N GLU A 50 3.50 15.89 -2.34
CA GLU A 50 3.15 16.38 -3.67
C GLU A 50 3.28 17.91 -3.71
N ASN A 51 4.39 18.42 -4.25
CA ASN A 51 4.65 19.85 -4.43
C ASN A 51 4.55 20.69 -3.13
N GLY A 52 5.08 20.18 -2.03
CA GLY A 52 5.06 20.87 -0.73
C GLY A 52 3.79 20.62 0.10
N LYS A 53 2.86 19.82 -0.40
CA LYS A 53 1.68 19.40 0.32
C LYS A 53 1.81 17.93 0.74
N PHE A 54 1.77 17.67 2.04
CA PHE A 54 1.82 16.31 2.56
C PHE A 54 0.51 15.56 2.33
N GLY A 55 0.64 14.31 1.93
CA GLY A 55 -0.47 13.38 1.82
C GLY A 55 -0.15 12.07 2.52
N GLY A 56 -1.18 11.28 2.75
CA GLY A 56 -0.99 9.97 3.37
C GLY A 56 -2.26 9.14 3.43
N LEU A 57 -2.08 7.84 3.73
CA LEU A 57 -3.16 6.87 3.85
C LEU A 57 -2.69 5.67 4.68
N THR A 58 -3.64 4.95 5.27
CA THR A 58 -3.37 3.68 5.94
C THR A 58 -3.35 2.54 4.92
N VAL A 59 -2.33 1.72 4.99
CA VAL A 59 -2.11 0.59 4.07
C VAL A 59 -1.79 -0.67 4.89
N SER A 60 -2.53 -1.75 4.66
CA SER A 60 -2.22 -3.10 5.15
C SER A 60 -1.60 -3.99 4.07
N SER A 61 -1.68 -3.59 2.82
CA SER A 61 -1.10 -4.27 1.65
C SER A 61 0.37 -3.86 1.41
N PHE A 62 1.18 -3.94 2.46
CA PHE A 62 2.62 -3.70 2.45
C PHE A 62 3.37 -5.03 2.54
N CYS A 63 4.47 -5.16 1.78
CA CYS A 63 5.30 -6.36 1.80
C CYS A 63 6.77 -6.02 1.48
N SER A 64 7.72 -6.71 2.12
CA SER A 64 9.11 -6.75 1.67
C SER A 64 9.20 -7.55 0.38
N LEU A 65 9.98 -7.08 -0.60
CA LEU A 65 10.07 -7.69 -1.93
C LEU A 65 11.45 -8.27 -2.23
N SER A 66 12.53 -7.55 -1.93
CA SER A 66 13.90 -7.96 -2.26
C SER A 66 14.88 -7.40 -1.22
N MET A 67 16.00 -8.09 -1.05
CA MET A 67 17.12 -7.61 -0.21
C MET A 67 18.24 -6.96 -1.05
N ASP A 68 18.39 -7.36 -2.31
CA ASP A 68 19.39 -6.80 -3.20
C ASP A 68 18.78 -6.57 -4.60
N PRO A 69 18.46 -5.34 -4.96
CA PRO A 69 18.38 -4.15 -4.08
C PRO A 69 17.29 -4.28 -3.00
N PRO A 70 17.35 -3.46 -1.92
CA PRO A 70 16.34 -3.49 -0.86
C PRO A 70 15.02 -2.88 -1.33
N LEU A 71 14.05 -3.72 -1.67
CA LEU A 71 12.76 -3.32 -2.23
C LEU A 71 11.61 -3.70 -1.30
N VAL A 72 10.61 -2.83 -1.30
CA VAL A 72 9.28 -3.06 -0.70
C VAL A 72 8.20 -2.77 -1.73
N LEU A 73 6.98 -3.23 -1.47
CA LEU A 73 5.82 -2.89 -2.29
C LEU A 73 4.62 -2.48 -1.44
N ILE A 74 3.76 -1.65 -2.04
CA ILE A 74 2.43 -1.30 -1.55
C ILE A 74 1.42 -1.45 -2.67
N CYS A 75 0.19 -1.87 -2.34
CA CYS A 75 -0.92 -1.94 -3.31
C CYS A 75 -1.96 -0.88 -2.96
N ILE A 76 -2.31 -0.02 -3.91
CA ILE A 76 -3.17 1.14 -3.70
C ILE A 76 -4.35 1.10 -4.66
N ASP A 77 -5.57 1.20 -4.12
CA ASP A 77 -6.81 1.27 -4.91
C ASP A 77 -6.79 2.52 -5.82
N ARG A 78 -7.05 2.32 -7.12
CA ARG A 78 -7.04 3.38 -8.12
C ARG A 78 -8.16 4.41 -7.95
N LYS A 79 -9.19 4.11 -7.15
CA LYS A 79 -10.34 5.00 -6.92
C LYS A 79 -10.08 6.07 -5.88
N ILE A 80 -9.06 5.90 -5.03
CA ILE A 80 -8.78 6.86 -3.95
C ILE A 80 -7.90 8.01 -4.44
N ALA A 81 -8.11 9.19 -3.86
CA ALA A 81 -7.38 10.40 -4.28
C ALA A 81 -5.85 10.28 -4.11
N SER A 82 -5.40 9.60 -3.04
CA SER A 82 -3.97 9.39 -2.76
C SER A 82 -3.25 8.58 -3.86
N HIS A 83 -3.97 7.74 -4.62
CA HIS A 83 -3.40 7.03 -5.77
C HIS A 83 -2.89 8.03 -6.83
N ASN A 84 -3.71 9.04 -7.18
CA ASN A 84 -3.32 10.05 -8.18
C ASN A 84 -2.11 10.89 -7.73
N SER A 85 -1.94 11.09 -6.42
CA SER A 85 -0.77 11.77 -5.86
C SER A 85 0.47 10.87 -5.94
N LEU A 86 0.35 9.58 -5.56
CA LEU A 86 1.44 8.60 -5.64
C LEU A 86 1.92 8.37 -7.09
N GLU A 87 1.06 8.56 -8.09
CA GLU A 87 1.47 8.50 -9.50
C GLU A 87 2.44 9.63 -9.90
N LYS A 88 2.44 10.76 -9.20
CA LYS A 88 3.18 11.98 -9.55
C LYS A 88 4.45 12.18 -8.72
N VAL A 89 4.52 11.57 -7.54
CA VAL A 89 5.68 11.71 -6.65
C VAL A 89 6.77 10.69 -7.00
N THR A 90 7.99 10.98 -6.58
CA THR A 90 9.15 10.09 -6.78
C THR A 90 9.41 9.17 -5.60
N ASN A 91 8.97 9.58 -4.39
CA ASN A 91 9.20 8.86 -3.16
C ASN A 91 7.90 8.74 -2.35
N PHE A 92 7.84 7.71 -1.52
CA PHE A 92 6.85 7.58 -0.46
C PHE A 92 7.51 7.10 0.82
N GLY A 93 6.99 7.56 1.96
CA GLY A 93 7.35 7.06 3.28
C GLY A 93 6.48 5.87 3.66
N VAL A 94 7.06 4.88 4.32
CA VAL A 94 6.33 3.81 5.00
C VAL A 94 6.63 3.93 6.49
N ASN A 95 5.58 4.12 7.28
CA ASN A 95 5.66 4.24 8.73
C ASN A 95 4.90 3.05 9.34
N ILE A 96 5.61 2.07 9.90
CA ILE A 96 5.01 0.89 10.51
C ILE A 96 4.52 1.28 11.90
N CYS A 97 3.21 1.17 12.13
CA CYS A 97 2.58 1.60 13.38
C CYS A 97 3.00 0.75 14.57
N ASN A 98 3.24 1.41 15.70
CA ASN A 98 3.27 0.78 17.01
C ASN A 98 1.84 0.58 17.57
N SER A 99 1.69 -0.23 18.63
CA SER A 99 0.40 -0.61 19.22
C SER A 99 -0.41 0.57 19.78
N GLU A 100 0.22 1.73 20.05
CA GLU A 100 -0.47 2.92 20.59
C GLU A 100 -1.04 3.81 19.49
N GLN A 101 -0.66 3.58 18.22
CA GLN A 101 -1.04 4.41 17.08
C GLN A 101 -2.36 3.99 16.40
N GLY A 102 -3.22 3.22 17.08
CA GLY A 102 -4.50 2.77 16.51
C GLY A 102 -5.42 3.91 16.08
N LYS A 103 -5.51 5.00 16.90
CA LYS A 103 -6.28 6.19 16.52
C LYS A 103 -5.70 6.86 15.28
N LEU A 104 -4.39 7.03 15.23
CA LEU A 104 -3.69 7.65 14.10
C LEU A 104 -3.93 6.84 12.81
N ALA A 105 -3.90 5.50 12.90
CA ALA A 105 -4.20 4.63 11.77
C ALA A 105 -5.62 4.85 11.22
N TRP A 106 -6.62 5.03 12.09
CA TRP A 106 -7.98 5.37 11.66
C TRP A 106 -8.08 6.79 11.08
N ASP A 107 -7.36 7.77 11.63
CA ASP A 107 -7.33 9.14 11.12
C ASP A 107 -6.72 9.18 9.70
N PHE A 108 -5.68 8.38 9.43
CA PHE A 108 -5.10 8.23 8.09
C PHE A 108 -6.01 7.49 7.11
N ALA A 109 -6.83 6.56 7.58
CA ALA A 109 -7.83 5.86 6.76
C ALA A 109 -9.04 6.73 6.41
N ASN A 110 -9.34 7.77 7.19
CA ASN A 110 -10.50 8.62 7.00
C ASN A 110 -10.27 9.66 5.90
N SER A 111 -10.97 9.54 4.77
CA SER A 111 -10.86 10.44 3.62
C SER A 111 -11.32 11.89 3.90
N ASN A 112 -12.09 12.14 4.97
CA ASN A 112 -12.56 13.48 5.34
C ASN A 112 -11.53 14.29 6.14
N ILE A 113 -10.43 13.67 6.58
CA ILE A 113 -9.35 14.35 7.30
C ILE A 113 -8.31 14.85 6.30
N ASP A 114 -7.99 16.16 6.38
CA ASP A 114 -6.87 16.73 5.62
C ASP A 114 -5.55 16.17 6.13
N LYS A 115 -4.85 15.40 5.29
CA LYS A 115 -3.61 14.74 5.68
C LYS A 115 -2.44 15.70 5.80
N ASN A 116 -2.48 16.84 5.10
CA ASN A 116 -1.45 17.86 5.24
C ASN A 116 -1.54 18.52 6.63
N GLU A 117 -2.72 18.87 7.08
CA GLU A 117 -2.92 19.41 8.44
C GLU A 117 -2.59 18.37 9.50
N LEU A 118 -3.04 17.11 9.31
CA LEU A 118 -2.77 16.01 10.24
C LEU A 118 -1.26 15.77 10.40
N ILE A 119 -0.51 15.63 9.32
CA ILE A 119 0.93 15.36 9.37
C ILE A 119 1.67 16.55 10.00
N ASN A 120 1.32 17.79 9.65
CA ASN A 120 1.92 18.97 10.26
C ASN A 120 1.61 19.13 11.76
N SER A 121 0.57 18.48 12.26
CA SER A 121 0.17 18.54 13.68
C SER A 121 0.83 17.48 14.57
N ILE A 122 1.54 16.53 13.99
CA ILE A 122 2.21 15.43 14.71
C ILE A 122 3.73 15.46 14.49
N PRO A 123 4.53 14.90 15.41
CA PRO A 123 5.98 14.81 15.24
C PRO A 123 6.35 14.03 13.98
N HIS A 124 7.16 14.63 13.13
CA HIS A 124 7.68 14.01 11.92
C HIS A 124 9.01 14.66 11.50
N THR A 125 9.81 13.93 10.76
CA THR A 125 11.00 14.43 10.08
C THR A 125 10.75 14.44 8.58
N THR A 126 11.37 15.37 7.87
CA THR A 126 11.34 15.41 6.40
C THR A 126 12.67 14.94 5.86
N THR A 127 12.66 13.93 4.99
CA THR A 127 13.86 13.37 4.36
C THR A 127 14.42 14.30 3.29
N GLU A 128 15.58 13.96 2.72
CA GLU A 128 16.17 14.70 1.59
C GLU A 128 15.26 14.70 0.35
N SER A 129 14.45 13.65 0.16
CA SER A 129 13.45 13.59 -0.91
C SER A 129 12.24 14.51 -0.66
N GLY A 130 12.13 15.08 0.54
CA GLY A 130 10.97 15.87 0.99
C GLY A 130 9.84 15.02 1.55
N THR A 131 10.00 13.70 1.68
CA THR A 131 8.99 12.78 2.21
C THR A 131 8.88 12.91 3.73
N PRO A 132 7.67 13.09 4.32
CA PRO A 132 7.52 13.10 5.77
C PRO A 132 7.57 11.66 6.32
N LEU A 133 8.46 11.42 7.28
CA LEU A 133 8.49 10.20 8.09
C LEU A 133 7.99 10.54 9.50
N LEU A 134 7.00 9.79 9.96
CA LEU A 134 6.38 10.00 11.27
C LEU A 134 7.33 9.50 12.37
N GLU A 135 7.38 10.24 13.46
CA GLU A 135 8.10 9.83 14.68
C GLU A 135 7.25 8.84 15.50
N ASP A 136 7.88 8.22 16.49
CA ASP A 136 7.25 7.24 17.39
C ASP A 136 6.63 6.02 16.68
N CYS A 137 7.01 5.73 15.44
CA CYS A 137 6.63 4.52 14.73
C CYS A 137 7.56 3.35 15.10
N LEU A 138 7.06 2.10 14.95
CA LEU A 138 7.87 0.90 15.11
C LEU A 138 9.06 0.88 14.13
N ALA A 139 8.84 1.33 12.90
CA ALA A 139 9.87 1.63 11.92
C ALA A 139 9.35 2.65 10.91
N SER A 140 10.26 3.44 10.35
CA SER A 140 9.95 4.39 9.28
C SER A 140 11.02 4.31 8.19
N MET A 141 10.62 4.38 6.91
CA MET A 141 11.54 4.29 5.78
C MET A 141 11.10 5.20 4.63
N ASP A 142 12.08 5.85 4.00
CA ASP A 142 11.89 6.59 2.74
C ASP A 142 12.17 5.66 1.57
N CYS A 143 11.24 5.57 0.64
CA CYS A 143 11.27 4.64 -0.46
C CYS A 143 11.15 5.38 -1.79
N ARG A 144 12.18 5.31 -2.63
CA ARG A 144 12.13 5.83 -4.00
C ARG A 144 11.36 4.86 -4.88
N ILE A 145 10.33 5.35 -5.58
CA ILE A 145 9.53 4.54 -6.50
C ILE A 145 10.41 4.12 -7.68
N THR A 146 10.57 2.81 -7.87
CA THR A 146 11.35 2.25 -8.97
C THR A 146 10.49 1.67 -10.07
N GLU A 147 9.35 1.06 -9.71
CA GLU A 147 8.45 0.39 -10.64
C GLU A 147 7.00 0.56 -10.21
N LYS A 148 6.10 0.50 -11.19
CA LYS A 148 4.65 0.52 -11.00
C LYS A 148 4.01 -0.53 -11.89
N TYR A 149 3.12 -1.33 -11.31
CA TYR A 149 2.43 -2.39 -12.03
C TYR A 149 0.91 -2.32 -11.82
N GLU A 150 0.17 -2.78 -12.81
CA GLU A 150 -1.27 -2.92 -12.69
C GLU A 150 -1.63 -4.22 -11.95
N GLY A 151 -2.47 -4.12 -10.93
CA GLY A 151 -2.98 -5.24 -10.12
C GLY A 151 -4.51 -5.24 -10.00
N GLY A 152 -5.23 -5.46 -11.10
CA GLY A 152 -6.69 -5.43 -11.07
C GLY A 152 -7.24 -4.01 -10.89
N ASP A 153 -7.96 -3.74 -9.79
CA ASP A 153 -8.46 -2.42 -9.41
C ASP A 153 -7.44 -1.61 -8.57
N HIS A 154 -6.27 -2.19 -8.28
CA HIS A 154 -5.15 -1.55 -7.58
C HIS A 154 -3.97 -1.32 -8.52
N SER A 155 -3.06 -0.43 -8.10
CA SER A 155 -1.70 -0.34 -8.63
C SER A 155 -0.72 -0.81 -7.56
N ILE A 156 0.32 -1.54 -7.99
CA ILE A 156 1.44 -1.97 -7.15
C ILE A 156 2.56 -0.96 -7.35
N PHE A 157 2.96 -0.28 -6.28
CA PHE A 157 4.12 0.60 -6.29
C PHE A 157 5.29 -0.14 -5.63
N VAL A 158 6.39 -0.27 -6.35
CA VAL A 158 7.65 -0.83 -5.82
C VAL A 158 8.55 0.32 -5.43
N GLY A 159 9.03 0.31 -4.20
CA GLY A 159 9.94 1.31 -3.66
C GLY A 159 11.26 0.70 -3.23
N GLN A 160 12.37 1.33 -3.62
CA GLN A 160 13.70 1.04 -3.10
C GLN A 160 13.91 1.84 -1.82
N ILE A 161 14.23 1.16 -0.72
CA ILE A 161 14.52 1.82 0.55
C ILE A 161 15.83 2.59 0.43
N GLU A 162 15.79 3.90 0.66
CA GLU A 162 16.96 4.79 0.63
C GLU A 162 17.44 5.16 2.03
N SER A 163 16.51 5.28 2.99
CA SER A 163 16.84 5.54 4.40
C SER A 163 15.73 5.01 5.31
N GLY A 164 16.01 4.85 6.59
CA GLY A 164 15.02 4.43 7.57
C GLY A 164 15.56 4.34 8.99
N ASN A 165 14.64 4.21 9.94
CA ASN A 165 14.92 3.98 11.35
C ASN A 165 13.92 2.98 11.95
N PHE A 166 14.18 2.49 13.16
CA PHE A 166 13.26 1.61 13.89
C PHE A 166 13.43 1.77 15.40
N ASP A 167 12.37 1.43 16.14
CA ASP A 167 12.38 1.29 17.60
C ASP A 167 12.31 -0.21 17.95
N ASP A 168 13.34 -0.72 18.62
CA ASP A 168 13.46 -2.13 19.04
C ASP A 168 12.63 -2.48 20.28
N LYS A 169 11.99 -1.50 20.92
CA LYS A 169 11.19 -1.67 22.14
C LYS A 169 9.70 -1.58 21.92
N ALA A 170 9.28 -0.91 20.83
CA ALA A 170 7.87 -0.75 20.51
C ALA A 170 7.24 -2.07 20.06
N LYS A 171 5.94 -2.23 20.30
CA LYS A 171 5.18 -3.40 19.88
C LYS A 171 4.36 -3.08 18.63
N PRO A 172 4.17 -4.02 17.69
CA PRO A 172 3.46 -3.75 16.46
C PRO A 172 1.95 -3.58 16.67
N LEU A 173 1.36 -2.67 15.89
CA LEU A 173 -0.09 -2.62 15.68
C LEU A 173 -0.45 -3.68 14.63
N VAL A 174 -1.43 -4.53 14.94
CA VAL A 174 -1.90 -5.61 14.05
C VAL A 174 -3.35 -5.36 13.66
N TYR A 175 -3.65 -5.50 12.38
CA TYR A 175 -5.00 -5.53 11.84
C TYR A 175 -5.43 -6.98 11.61
N TYR A 176 -6.54 -7.40 12.22
CA TYR A 176 -7.09 -8.72 12.10
C TYR A 176 -8.61 -8.70 12.29
N GLU A 177 -9.37 -9.42 11.47
CA GLU A 177 -10.85 -9.50 11.53
C GLU A 177 -11.54 -8.12 11.63
N SER A 178 -11.07 -7.15 10.86
CA SER A 178 -11.57 -5.77 10.84
C SER A 178 -11.34 -4.98 12.14
N GLY A 179 -10.49 -5.48 13.03
CA GLY A 179 -10.08 -4.82 14.27
C GLY A 179 -8.60 -4.51 14.32
N LEU A 180 -8.24 -3.57 15.18
CA LEU A 180 -6.85 -3.27 15.52
C LEU A 180 -6.51 -3.91 16.87
N GLY A 181 -5.32 -4.45 16.99
CA GLY A 181 -4.84 -5.09 18.20
C GLY A 181 -3.34 -5.08 18.33
N GLU A 182 -2.86 -5.54 19.48
CA GLU A 182 -1.44 -5.69 19.81
C GLU A 182 -1.03 -7.15 19.62
N PHE A 183 0.14 -7.39 19.04
CA PHE A 183 0.75 -8.71 19.05
C PHE A 183 1.47 -8.96 20.38
N LYS A 184 1.16 -10.08 21.04
CA LYS A 184 1.83 -10.56 22.24
C LYS A 184 2.53 -11.87 21.92
N PRO A 185 3.87 -11.88 21.83
CA PRO A 185 4.61 -13.13 21.71
C PRO A 185 4.40 -13.99 22.97
N ASN A 186 4.42 -15.32 22.78
CA ASN A 186 4.30 -16.30 23.88
C ASN A 186 5.54 -16.30 24.76
#